data_9cbbc189ac3c39922c280b2a2bda6689
#
_entry.id   9cbbc189ac3c39922c280b2a2bda6689
#
_cell.length_a   1.000
_cell.length_b   1.000
_cell.length_c   1.000
_cell.angle_alpha   90.00
_cell.angle_beta   90.00
_cell.angle_gamma   90.00
#
_symmetry.space_group_name_H-M   'P 1'
#
loop_
_entity.id
_entity.type
_entity.pdbx_description
1 polymer ?
#
loop_
_entity_poly.entity_id
_entity_poly.type
_entity_poly.pdbx_seq_one_letter_code
_entity_poly.pdbx_strand_id
1 'polypeptide(L)'
;VKIQLRDYQIEALARSKEAEVRGVRKQLGVAATGLGKTVMFCAQAEQLGGRTLILAHRDELINQAAAKVLEVWPEAHVGIVKADRNEVRAQVVVASIQTLARPKRLAQLMAAWDPDWSLLGRVEPFGLVVVDEAHHAAADSYRFILDALRAGHPADDVHDTQGPLLLGVTATPDRGDGKGLDDLFEEIVFNYDILWGIRAGYLADLRGQRITVDTLDMTGVRTRGGDYDAGQSGRAMEDAQAEKYVVAAWLEHALGRRTLVFTPTVETARLVAEEFQHSGIRADYVHGGTPLDERRQMLTDYSAGRLDVLVNCAVLTEGYDEPRTDCIVVARPTKSRALYTQMVGRGTRRHPDKGDCLVLDLVSATAMHSLVTVPSLFGIDEKKWEDRAHEIGVAGALQERDDWLVKVGKLRAEEADLFREMRKIGTMAWVAIGTPDGPYYVIDLGRDAGRVTLTRVDPAENLWDATLIEGNGARRTLMACTTMEMAQGVGEDFIRNNAPDVAKFKNQDAPWRSRPPTERQLMAAGKWRMPVDSSWTAGQLSEALDAHIARRKGGRR
;
A
#
# COMPACT_ATOMS: atom_id res chain seq x y z
N VAL A 1 30.23 2.11 -10.13
CA VAL A 1 30.39 2.16 -8.66
C VAL A 1 29.23 1.34 -8.09
N LYS A 2 29.56 0.33 -7.26
CA LYS A 2 28.55 -0.50 -6.61
C LYS A 2 27.69 0.35 -5.67
N ILE A 3 26.36 0.15 -5.67
CA ILE A 3 25.42 0.85 -4.79
C ILE A 3 25.73 0.48 -3.34
N GLN A 4 25.87 1.50 -2.49
CA GLN A 4 25.97 1.31 -1.05
C GLN A 4 24.56 1.26 -0.45
N LEU A 5 24.26 0.18 0.28
CA LEU A 5 22.98 0.03 0.98
C LEU A 5 22.88 1.01 2.14
N ARG A 6 21.69 1.53 2.37
CA ARG A 6 21.34 2.33 3.55
C ARG A 6 21.09 1.41 4.75
N ASP A 7 21.24 1.94 5.97
CA ASP A 7 21.13 1.14 7.20
C ASP A 7 19.82 0.32 7.27
N TYR A 8 18.68 0.94 6.97
CA TYR A 8 17.39 0.23 6.99
C TYR A 8 17.27 -0.85 5.89
N GLN A 9 17.99 -0.71 4.78
CA GLN A 9 18.03 -1.73 3.74
C GLN A 9 18.84 -2.95 4.20
N ILE A 10 19.95 -2.70 4.91
CA ILE A 10 20.72 -3.76 5.57
C ILE A 10 19.88 -4.47 6.62
N GLU A 11 19.14 -3.71 7.43
CA GLU A 11 18.21 -4.25 8.43
C GLU A 11 17.09 -5.09 7.78
N ALA A 12 16.50 -4.63 6.67
CA ALA A 12 15.49 -5.38 5.93
C ALA A 12 16.01 -6.75 5.48
N LEU A 13 17.22 -6.79 4.94
CA LEU A 13 17.87 -8.05 4.53
C LEU A 13 18.13 -8.97 5.71
N ALA A 14 18.58 -8.43 6.84
CA ALA A 14 18.80 -9.21 8.07
C ALA A 14 17.49 -9.82 8.59
N ARG A 15 16.39 -9.05 8.64
CA ARG A 15 15.06 -9.54 9.04
C ARG A 15 14.52 -10.62 8.11
N SER A 16 14.71 -10.46 6.79
CA SER A 16 14.36 -11.48 5.81
C SER A 16 15.15 -12.78 6.06
N LYS A 17 16.44 -12.69 6.36
CA LYS A 17 17.28 -13.84 6.67
C LYS A 17 16.89 -14.51 7.99
N GLU A 18 16.59 -13.74 9.02
CA GLU A 18 16.08 -14.26 10.31
C GLU A 18 14.75 -15.00 10.13
N ALA A 19 13.84 -14.48 9.31
CA ALA A 19 12.58 -15.14 8.98
C ALA A 19 12.83 -16.47 8.25
N GLU A 20 13.76 -16.50 7.29
CA GLU A 20 14.14 -17.73 6.59
C GLU A 20 14.69 -18.78 7.56
N VAL A 21 15.55 -18.39 8.51
CA VAL A 21 16.08 -19.30 9.55
C VAL A 21 14.96 -19.87 10.45
N ARG A 22 13.90 -19.09 10.69
CA ARG A 22 12.71 -19.58 11.40
C ARG A 22 11.81 -20.49 10.55
N GLY A 23 12.13 -20.71 9.27
CA GLY A 23 11.37 -21.54 8.36
C GLY A 23 10.31 -20.78 7.54
N VAL A 24 10.23 -19.44 7.65
CA VAL A 24 9.31 -18.61 6.87
C VAL A 24 9.82 -18.52 5.43
N ARG A 25 9.11 -19.18 4.51
CA ARG A 25 9.54 -19.34 3.12
C ARG A 25 8.79 -18.43 2.14
N LYS A 26 7.65 -17.87 2.54
CA LYS A 26 6.83 -16.95 1.76
C LYS A 26 6.78 -15.60 2.45
N GLN A 27 7.75 -14.76 2.11
CA GLN A 27 8.02 -13.50 2.78
C GLN A 27 7.44 -12.32 2.00
N LEU A 28 6.89 -11.32 2.69
CA LEU A 28 6.45 -10.05 2.12
C LEU A 28 7.27 -8.90 2.70
N GLY A 29 7.87 -8.10 1.84
CA GLY A 29 8.50 -6.84 2.20
C GLY A 29 7.62 -5.66 1.80
N VAL A 30 7.33 -4.77 2.73
CA VAL A 30 6.60 -3.53 2.46
C VAL A 30 7.55 -2.36 2.54
N ALA A 31 7.69 -1.61 1.46
CA ALA A 31 8.46 -0.37 1.46
C ALA A 31 7.85 0.65 0.49
N ALA A 32 7.65 1.86 0.97
CA ALA A 32 7.07 2.93 0.18
C ALA A 32 7.86 3.21 -1.11
N THR A 33 7.20 3.82 -2.08
CA THR A 33 7.85 4.31 -3.29
C THR A 33 8.98 5.26 -2.93
N GLY A 34 10.16 5.09 -3.54
CA GLY A 34 11.35 5.91 -3.25
C GLY A 34 12.28 5.34 -2.17
N LEU A 35 11.89 4.31 -1.42
CA LEU A 35 12.73 3.64 -0.43
C LEU A 35 13.63 2.53 -1.02
N GLY A 36 13.63 2.32 -2.33
CA GLY A 36 14.57 1.43 -2.99
C GLY A 36 14.23 -0.05 -2.86
N LYS A 37 12.96 -0.44 -2.96
CA LYS A 37 12.51 -1.85 -3.03
C LYS A 37 13.37 -2.68 -3.97
N THR A 38 13.60 -2.16 -5.19
CA THR A 38 14.39 -2.84 -6.21
C THR A 38 15.83 -3.07 -5.77
N VAL A 39 16.45 -2.10 -5.09
CA VAL A 39 17.80 -2.26 -4.51
C VAL A 39 17.82 -3.36 -3.45
N MET A 40 16.81 -3.41 -2.57
CA MET A 40 16.72 -4.41 -1.50
C MET A 40 16.63 -5.83 -2.07
N PHE A 41 15.71 -6.10 -3.00
CA PHE A 41 15.61 -7.46 -3.53
C PHE A 41 16.79 -7.84 -4.44
N CYS A 42 17.43 -6.90 -5.16
CA CYS A 42 18.66 -7.16 -5.88
C CYS A 42 19.81 -7.50 -4.93
N ALA A 43 19.94 -6.80 -3.80
CA ALA A 43 20.94 -7.09 -2.79
C ALA A 43 20.68 -8.44 -2.09
N GLN A 44 19.42 -8.82 -1.88
CA GLN A 44 19.09 -10.15 -1.38
C GLN A 44 19.49 -11.24 -2.38
N ALA A 45 19.24 -11.02 -3.68
CA ALA A 45 19.68 -11.94 -4.73
C ALA A 45 21.21 -12.11 -4.74
N GLU A 46 21.96 -11.02 -4.62
CA GLU A 46 23.43 -11.05 -4.50
C GLU A 46 23.89 -11.82 -3.25
N GLN A 47 23.29 -11.56 -2.08
CA GLN A 47 23.66 -12.24 -0.82
C GLN A 47 23.40 -13.73 -0.87
N LEU A 48 22.32 -14.17 -1.52
CA LEU A 48 22.03 -15.60 -1.72
C LEU A 48 22.96 -16.24 -2.75
N GLY A 49 23.46 -15.46 -3.72
CA GLY A 49 24.47 -15.90 -4.72
C GLY A 49 23.98 -16.91 -5.74
N GLY A 50 22.83 -17.53 -5.53
CA GLY A 50 22.22 -18.53 -6.40
C GLY A 50 21.40 -17.93 -7.54
N ARG A 51 20.72 -18.80 -8.31
CA ARG A 51 19.83 -18.33 -9.37
C ARG A 51 18.61 -17.63 -8.79
N THR A 52 18.25 -16.51 -9.42
CA THR A 52 17.11 -15.68 -8.99
C THR A 52 16.16 -15.43 -10.16
N LEU A 53 14.86 -15.58 -9.93
CA LEU A 53 13.80 -15.16 -10.84
C LEU A 53 13.13 -13.91 -10.28
N ILE A 54 13.08 -12.84 -11.07
CA ILE A 54 12.37 -11.60 -10.73
C ILE A 54 11.15 -11.49 -11.66
N LEU A 55 9.96 -11.46 -11.09
CA LEU A 55 8.69 -11.35 -11.80
C LEU A 55 8.18 -9.91 -11.76
N ALA A 56 7.95 -9.32 -12.93
CA ALA A 56 7.38 -7.99 -13.07
C ALA A 56 6.28 -7.97 -14.15
N HIS A 57 5.31 -7.06 -14.02
CA HIS A 57 4.14 -7.04 -14.90
C HIS A 57 4.22 -5.96 -15.99
N ARG A 58 5.09 -4.95 -15.86
CA ARG A 58 5.28 -3.87 -16.83
C ARG A 58 6.65 -3.89 -17.45
N ASP A 59 6.71 -3.47 -18.70
CA ASP A 59 7.92 -3.42 -19.51
C ASP A 59 9.02 -2.54 -18.92
N GLU A 60 8.61 -1.39 -18.42
CA GLU A 60 9.50 -0.44 -17.77
C GLU A 60 10.14 -1.04 -16.51
N LEU A 61 9.36 -1.76 -15.70
CA LEU A 61 9.83 -2.43 -14.48
C LEU A 61 10.85 -3.54 -14.80
N ILE A 62 10.63 -4.31 -15.87
CA ILE A 62 11.55 -5.38 -16.30
C ILE A 62 12.93 -4.78 -16.63
N ASN A 63 12.96 -3.72 -17.44
CA ASN A 63 14.21 -3.09 -17.83
C ASN A 63 14.91 -2.40 -16.65
N GLN A 64 14.13 -1.75 -15.77
CA GLN A 64 14.66 -1.13 -14.55
C GLN A 64 15.23 -2.16 -13.57
N ALA A 65 14.52 -3.28 -13.36
CA ALA A 65 15.00 -4.35 -12.51
C ALA A 65 16.31 -4.95 -13.06
N ALA A 66 16.37 -5.24 -14.36
CA ALA A 66 17.58 -5.77 -14.99
C ALA A 66 18.78 -4.82 -14.86
N ALA A 67 18.57 -3.51 -15.10
CA ALA A 67 19.61 -2.51 -14.92
C ALA A 67 20.04 -2.40 -13.44
N LYS A 68 19.07 -2.42 -12.51
CA LYS A 68 19.35 -2.31 -11.07
C LYS A 68 20.09 -3.52 -10.51
N VAL A 69 19.82 -4.72 -11.03
CA VAL A 69 20.63 -5.91 -10.69
C VAL A 69 22.11 -5.65 -11.00
N LEU A 70 22.44 -5.15 -12.20
CA LEU A 70 23.83 -4.88 -12.60
C LEU A 70 24.49 -3.73 -11.81
N GLU A 71 23.70 -2.77 -11.32
CA GLU A 71 24.22 -1.71 -10.42
C GLU A 71 24.53 -2.23 -9.01
N VAL A 72 23.75 -3.19 -8.50
CA VAL A 72 23.93 -3.79 -7.17
C VAL A 72 24.93 -4.95 -7.23
N TRP A 73 24.80 -5.80 -8.23
CA TRP A 73 25.57 -7.01 -8.45
C TRP A 73 26.21 -6.99 -9.87
N PRO A 74 27.33 -6.29 -10.05
CA PRO A 74 27.95 -6.07 -11.36
C PRO A 74 28.39 -7.35 -12.08
N GLU A 75 28.72 -8.40 -11.34
CA GLU A 75 29.19 -9.67 -11.86
C GLU A 75 28.04 -10.61 -12.28
N ALA A 76 26.78 -10.24 -11.97
CA ALA A 76 25.63 -11.08 -12.28
C ALA A 76 25.42 -11.21 -13.79
N HIS A 77 25.18 -12.43 -14.25
CA HIS A 77 24.68 -12.67 -15.59
C HIS A 77 23.16 -12.50 -15.61
N VAL A 78 22.68 -11.40 -16.18
CA VAL A 78 21.26 -11.02 -16.23
C VAL A 78 20.66 -11.37 -17.58
N GLY A 79 19.52 -12.05 -17.58
CA GLY A 79 18.72 -12.38 -18.76
C GLY A 79 17.29 -11.88 -18.64
N ILE A 80 16.66 -11.62 -19.78
CA ILE A 80 15.27 -11.17 -19.86
C ILE A 80 14.40 -12.21 -20.57
N VAL A 81 13.24 -12.51 -19.97
CA VAL A 81 12.20 -13.36 -20.55
C VAL A 81 10.94 -12.52 -20.80
N LYS A 82 10.79 -12.03 -22.03
CA LYS A 82 9.71 -11.14 -22.43
C LYS A 82 9.51 -11.16 -23.94
N ALA A 83 8.28 -11.24 -24.40
CA ALA A 83 7.96 -11.32 -25.84
C ALA A 83 8.86 -12.35 -26.56
N ASP A 84 9.72 -11.91 -27.50
CA ASP A 84 10.61 -12.78 -28.25
C ASP A 84 11.93 -13.10 -27.51
N ARG A 85 12.29 -12.33 -26.49
CA ARG A 85 13.46 -12.60 -25.64
C ARG A 85 13.19 -13.80 -24.73
N ASN A 86 14.14 -14.74 -24.67
CA ASN A 86 14.01 -15.98 -23.90
C ASN A 86 15.34 -16.41 -23.28
N GLU A 87 15.94 -15.56 -22.47
CA GLU A 87 17.27 -15.76 -21.87
C GLU A 87 17.14 -16.53 -20.52
N VAL A 88 16.53 -17.71 -20.57
CA VAL A 88 16.17 -18.54 -19.41
C VAL A 88 17.36 -19.14 -18.65
N ARG A 89 18.58 -19.11 -19.22
CA ARG A 89 19.78 -19.71 -18.61
C ARG A 89 20.61 -18.73 -17.78
N ALA A 90 20.20 -17.48 -17.69
CA ALA A 90 20.90 -16.48 -16.91
C ALA A 90 20.84 -16.80 -15.40
N GLN A 91 21.82 -16.28 -14.67
CA GLN A 91 21.86 -16.37 -13.19
C GLN A 91 20.68 -15.59 -12.58
N VAL A 92 20.46 -14.36 -13.04
CA VAL A 92 19.29 -13.57 -12.67
C VAL A 92 18.39 -13.44 -13.89
N VAL A 93 17.21 -14.03 -13.84
CA VAL A 93 16.20 -13.95 -14.90
C VAL A 93 15.15 -12.93 -14.50
N VAL A 94 15.01 -11.85 -15.27
CA VAL A 94 13.92 -10.88 -15.11
C VAL A 94 12.83 -11.19 -16.14
N ALA A 95 11.64 -11.52 -15.67
CA ALA A 95 10.60 -12.07 -16.51
C ALA A 95 9.26 -11.32 -16.44
N SER A 96 8.62 -11.21 -17.61
CA SER A 96 7.24 -10.71 -17.72
C SER A 96 6.25 -11.80 -17.28
N ILE A 97 5.34 -11.44 -16.37
CA ILE A 97 4.23 -12.31 -15.95
C ILE A 97 3.40 -12.77 -17.15
N GLN A 98 3.02 -11.83 -18.05
CA GLN A 98 2.21 -12.14 -19.24
C GLN A 98 2.91 -13.13 -20.17
N THR A 99 4.25 -13.13 -20.19
CA THR A 99 5.02 -14.08 -20.98
C THR A 99 5.10 -15.44 -20.30
N LEU A 100 5.40 -15.50 -19.01
CA LEU A 100 5.53 -16.76 -18.25
C LEU A 100 4.19 -17.42 -17.93
N ALA A 101 3.10 -16.69 -17.87
CA ALA A 101 1.75 -17.27 -17.73
C ALA A 101 1.33 -18.13 -18.95
N ARG A 102 2.11 -18.09 -20.05
CA ARG A 102 1.94 -18.99 -21.19
C ARG A 102 2.59 -20.34 -20.89
N PRO A 103 1.86 -21.47 -20.86
CA PRO A 103 2.40 -22.77 -20.44
C PRO A 103 3.68 -23.19 -21.17
N LYS A 104 3.75 -22.92 -22.49
CA LYS A 104 4.95 -23.21 -23.31
C LYS A 104 6.17 -22.44 -22.83
N ARG A 105 6.01 -21.18 -22.43
CA ARG A 105 7.13 -20.32 -21.97
C ARG A 105 7.60 -20.72 -20.59
N LEU A 106 6.67 -21.03 -19.70
CA LEU A 106 6.98 -21.55 -18.37
C LEU A 106 7.68 -22.91 -18.47
N ALA A 107 7.20 -23.82 -19.34
CA ALA A 107 7.85 -25.09 -19.58
C ALA A 107 9.30 -24.92 -20.11
N GLN A 108 9.56 -23.92 -20.97
CA GLN A 108 10.92 -23.60 -21.42
C GLN A 108 11.82 -23.11 -20.28
N LEU A 109 11.30 -22.29 -19.38
CA LEU A 109 12.03 -21.84 -18.18
C LEU A 109 12.37 -23.04 -17.29
N MET A 110 11.41 -23.92 -17.04
CA MET A 110 11.57 -25.11 -16.19
C MET A 110 12.47 -26.16 -16.86
N ALA A 111 12.37 -26.36 -18.18
CA ALA A 111 13.22 -27.30 -18.90
C ALA A 111 14.70 -26.85 -18.97
N ALA A 112 14.99 -25.58 -18.74
CA ALA A 112 16.36 -25.11 -18.56
C ALA A 112 16.96 -25.54 -17.20
N TRP A 113 16.10 -25.95 -16.26
CA TRP A 113 16.47 -26.43 -14.93
C TRP A 113 16.48 -27.97 -14.90
N ASP A 114 17.51 -28.55 -14.32
CA ASP A 114 17.62 -29.99 -14.05
C ASP A 114 18.40 -30.20 -12.76
N PRO A 115 17.97 -31.11 -11.86
CA PRO A 115 18.73 -31.49 -10.67
C PRO A 115 20.17 -31.94 -10.95
N ASP A 116 20.43 -32.54 -12.12
CA ASP A 116 21.76 -32.98 -12.57
C ASP A 116 22.47 -31.96 -13.48
N TRP A 117 22.20 -30.67 -13.29
CA TRP A 117 22.69 -29.55 -14.10
C TRP A 117 24.22 -29.57 -14.33
N SER A 118 24.99 -30.01 -13.33
CA SER A 118 26.45 -30.06 -13.39
C SER A 118 26.98 -31.09 -14.42
N LEU A 119 26.20 -32.14 -14.70
CA LEU A 119 26.58 -33.23 -15.56
C LEU A 119 26.17 -33.01 -17.04
N LEU A 120 25.08 -32.25 -17.27
CA LEU A 120 24.43 -32.08 -18.57
C LEU A 120 24.55 -30.68 -19.16
N GLY A 121 25.30 -29.76 -18.51
CA GLY A 121 25.42 -28.37 -18.94
C GLY A 121 24.09 -27.57 -18.79
N ARG A 122 23.15 -28.06 -17.98
CA ARG A 122 21.93 -27.36 -17.57
C ARG A 122 22.22 -26.42 -16.43
N VAL A 123 21.28 -25.57 -16.07
CA VAL A 123 21.45 -24.56 -15.01
C VAL A 123 20.83 -25.02 -13.69
N GLU A 124 21.40 -24.58 -12.58
CA GLU A 124 20.87 -24.88 -11.24
C GLU A 124 19.45 -24.32 -11.03
N PRO A 125 18.67 -24.88 -10.08
CA PRO A 125 17.35 -24.38 -9.73
C PRO A 125 17.40 -22.95 -9.18
N PHE A 126 16.28 -22.25 -9.22
CA PHE A 126 16.15 -20.95 -8.56
C PHE A 126 16.21 -21.11 -7.04
N GLY A 127 17.07 -20.33 -6.39
CA GLY A 127 17.12 -20.21 -4.92
C GLY A 127 16.16 -19.12 -4.41
N LEU A 128 15.84 -18.13 -5.26
CA LEU A 128 14.98 -17.00 -4.93
C LEU A 128 14.01 -16.70 -6.08
N VAL A 129 12.74 -16.50 -5.72
CA VAL A 129 11.73 -15.91 -6.62
C VAL A 129 11.26 -14.60 -5.99
N VAL A 130 11.43 -13.51 -6.72
CA VAL A 130 10.98 -12.17 -6.32
C VAL A 130 9.73 -11.81 -7.11
N VAL A 131 8.71 -11.32 -6.44
CA VAL A 131 7.51 -10.72 -7.04
C VAL A 131 7.54 -9.22 -6.76
N ASP A 132 7.86 -8.43 -7.79
CA ASP A 132 7.77 -6.97 -7.70
C ASP A 132 6.31 -6.51 -7.83
N GLU A 133 5.93 -5.48 -7.09
CA GLU A 133 4.55 -5.02 -6.91
C GLU A 133 3.61 -6.17 -6.51
N ALA A 134 3.99 -6.86 -5.42
CA ALA A 134 3.36 -8.09 -4.93
C ALA A 134 1.85 -7.96 -4.63
N HIS A 135 1.30 -6.76 -4.56
CA HIS A 135 -0.15 -6.55 -4.47
C HIS A 135 -0.91 -7.10 -5.68
N HIS A 136 -0.24 -7.37 -6.81
CA HIS A 136 -0.81 -8.07 -7.96
C HIS A 136 -0.72 -9.60 -7.86
N ALA A 137 0.05 -10.15 -6.91
CA ALA A 137 0.41 -11.57 -6.85
C ALA A 137 -0.77 -12.54 -6.62
N ALA A 138 -1.90 -12.06 -6.12
CA ALA A 138 -3.09 -12.90 -5.94
C ALA A 138 -3.82 -13.24 -7.27
N ALA A 139 -3.43 -12.67 -8.42
CA ALA A 139 -4.00 -13.02 -9.71
C ALA A 139 -3.59 -14.44 -10.14
N ASP A 140 -4.48 -15.14 -10.86
CA ASP A 140 -4.29 -16.53 -11.27
C ASP A 140 -3.00 -16.77 -12.05
N SER A 141 -2.58 -15.79 -12.86
CA SER A 141 -1.33 -15.86 -13.63
C SER A 141 -0.07 -15.94 -12.76
N TYR A 142 -0.06 -15.26 -11.62
CA TYR A 142 1.04 -15.35 -10.66
C TYR A 142 1.00 -16.69 -9.92
N ARG A 143 -0.17 -17.08 -9.41
CA ARG A 143 -0.35 -18.39 -8.73
C ARG A 143 0.12 -19.52 -9.62
N PHE A 144 -0.31 -19.55 -10.89
CA PHE A 144 0.12 -20.55 -11.86
C PHE A 144 1.65 -20.67 -11.98
N ILE A 145 2.37 -19.54 -12.03
CA ILE A 145 3.84 -19.54 -12.12
C ILE A 145 4.47 -19.98 -10.80
N LEU A 146 3.99 -19.43 -9.67
CA LEU A 146 4.57 -19.70 -8.34
C LEU A 146 4.36 -21.15 -7.92
N ASP A 147 3.20 -21.74 -8.20
CA ASP A 147 2.88 -23.14 -7.91
C ASP A 147 3.75 -24.08 -8.75
N ALA A 148 3.91 -23.79 -10.05
CA ALA A 148 4.77 -24.59 -10.92
C ALA A 148 6.24 -24.59 -10.47
N LEU A 149 6.72 -23.47 -9.92
CA LEU A 149 8.07 -23.34 -9.36
C LEU A 149 8.19 -23.85 -7.93
N ARG A 150 7.08 -24.22 -7.30
CA ARG A 150 7.02 -24.51 -5.85
C ARG A 150 7.61 -23.39 -4.98
N ALA A 151 7.41 -22.14 -5.39
CA ALA A 151 7.99 -21.00 -4.70
C ALA A 151 7.48 -20.89 -3.25
N GLY A 152 8.40 -20.88 -2.28
CA GLY A 152 8.10 -20.85 -0.86
C GLY A 152 7.65 -22.19 -0.25
N HIS A 153 7.67 -23.29 -1.01
CA HIS A 153 7.30 -24.59 -0.46
C HIS A 153 8.51 -25.24 0.26
N PRO A 154 8.30 -25.87 1.44
CA PRO A 154 9.32 -26.68 2.09
C PRO A 154 9.58 -27.97 1.28
N ALA A 155 10.65 -28.69 1.62
CA ALA A 155 10.84 -30.06 1.16
C ALA A 155 9.74 -30.97 1.73
N ASP A 156 9.29 -31.92 0.92
CA ASP A 156 8.28 -32.91 1.30
C ASP A 156 8.68 -34.32 0.84
N ASP A 157 7.92 -35.35 1.25
CA ASP A 157 8.21 -36.76 0.93
C ASP A 157 8.22 -37.08 -0.57
N VAL A 158 7.64 -36.23 -1.41
CA VAL A 158 7.57 -36.40 -2.87
C VAL A 158 8.72 -35.67 -3.56
N HIS A 159 9.16 -34.55 -2.96
CA HIS A 159 10.21 -33.69 -3.49
C HIS A 159 11.31 -33.57 -2.43
N ASP A 160 12.40 -34.24 -2.64
CA ASP A 160 13.57 -34.22 -1.75
C ASP A 160 14.28 -32.84 -1.70
N THR A 161 13.81 -31.88 -2.47
CA THR A 161 14.38 -30.53 -2.55
C THR A 161 13.36 -29.46 -2.13
N GLN A 162 13.86 -28.51 -1.35
CA GLN A 162 13.12 -27.32 -0.98
C GLN A 162 12.90 -26.40 -2.19
N GLY A 163 11.71 -25.83 -2.33
CA GLY A 163 11.43 -24.82 -3.35
C GLY A 163 12.21 -23.50 -3.11
N PRO A 164 12.31 -22.60 -4.10
CA PRO A 164 12.96 -21.32 -3.92
C PRO A 164 12.28 -20.48 -2.83
N LEU A 165 13.04 -19.62 -2.14
CA LEU A 165 12.49 -18.61 -1.25
C LEU A 165 11.58 -17.67 -2.09
N LEU A 166 10.36 -17.42 -1.63
CA LEU A 166 9.46 -16.45 -2.23
C LEU A 166 9.52 -15.13 -1.47
N LEU A 167 9.94 -14.07 -2.14
CA LEU A 167 9.92 -12.70 -1.64
C LEU A 167 8.98 -11.84 -2.47
N GLY A 168 7.85 -11.43 -1.90
CA GLY A 168 7.04 -10.36 -2.46
C GLY A 168 7.53 -9.00 -1.97
N VAL A 169 7.55 -7.99 -2.84
CA VAL A 169 7.79 -6.60 -2.43
C VAL A 169 6.68 -5.70 -2.95
N THR A 170 6.19 -4.80 -2.11
CA THR A 170 5.11 -3.87 -2.46
C THR A 170 5.25 -2.54 -1.73
N ALA A 171 4.67 -1.48 -2.30
CA ALA A 171 4.55 -0.19 -1.59
C ALA A 171 3.36 -0.16 -0.63
N THR A 172 2.35 -0.97 -0.91
CA THR A 172 1.11 -1.06 -0.11
C THR A 172 0.71 -2.53 -0.01
N PRO A 173 0.52 -3.08 1.20
CA PRO A 173 0.03 -4.45 1.36
C PRO A 173 -1.48 -4.55 1.09
N ASP A 174 -2.21 -3.42 1.10
CA ASP A 174 -3.65 -3.36 0.89
C ASP A 174 -4.00 -3.47 -0.59
N ARG A 175 -5.04 -4.25 -0.90
CA ARG A 175 -5.62 -4.36 -2.24
C ARG A 175 -7.01 -3.75 -2.27
N GLY A 176 -7.27 -2.97 -3.31
CA GLY A 176 -8.58 -2.35 -3.52
C GLY A 176 -9.73 -3.35 -3.81
N ASP A 177 -9.40 -4.61 -4.16
CA ASP A 177 -10.37 -5.67 -4.45
C ASP A 177 -10.71 -6.57 -3.25
N GLY A 178 -10.12 -6.31 -2.07
CA GLY A 178 -10.38 -7.04 -0.83
C GLY A 178 -9.83 -8.48 -0.81
N LYS A 179 -9.00 -8.88 -1.78
CA LYS A 179 -8.30 -10.17 -1.76
C LYS A 179 -6.97 -9.99 -1.06
N GLY A 180 -6.83 -10.53 0.15
CA GLY A 180 -5.62 -10.44 0.96
C GLY A 180 -4.40 -11.11 0.30
N LEU A 181 -3.22 -10.70 0.70
CA LEU A 181 -1.95 -11.35 0.35
C LEU A 181 -1.57 -12.45 1.33
N ASP A 182 -2.31 -12.61 2.41
CA ASP A 182 -2.17 -13.58 3.49
C ASP A 182 -2.31 -15.05 3.05
N ASP A 183 -3.05 -15.30 1.95
CA ASP A 183 -3.08 -16.63 1.31
C ASP A 183 -1.76 -16.99 0.61
N LEU A 184 -0.95 -15.99 0.24
CA LEU A 184 0.24 -16.18 -0.57
C LEU A 184 1.54 -15.98 0.21
N PHE A 185 1.54 -15.10 1.21
CA PHE A 185 2.70 -14.78 2.05
C PHE A 185 2.42 -15.13 3.51
N GLU A 186 3.44 -15.66 4.19
CA GLU A 186 3.35 -16.13 5.57
C GLU A 186 3.60 -15.01 6.59
N GLU A 187 4.54 -14.09 6.26
CA GLU A 187 4.96 -13.03 7.18
C GLU A 187 5.40 -11.78 6.40
N ILE A 188 5.05 -10.61 6.94
CA ILE A 188 5.66 -9.33 6.53
C ILE A 188 6.97 -9.18 7.30
N VAL A 189 8.09 -9.38 6.60
CA VAL A 189 9.42 -9.41 7.22
C VAL A 189 10.01 -8.03 7.47
N PHE A 190 9.59 -7.02 6.72
CA PHE A 190 9.88 -5.61 7.01
C PHE A 190 8.77 -4.72 6.47
N ASN A 191 8.57 -3.57 7.13
CA ASN A 191 7.57 -2.58 6.75
C ASN A 191 8.11 -1.16 6.95
N TYR A 192 8.32 -0.46 5.83
CA TYR A 192 8.79 0.94 5.77
C TYR A 192 7.80 1.74 4.93
N ASP A 193 6.76 2.28 5.57
CA ASP A 193 5.75 3.09 4.88
C ASP A 193 6.24 4.51 4.52
N ILE A 194 5.39 5.31 3.90
CA ILE A 194 5.73 6.69 3.53
C ILE A 194 6.03 7.52 4.77
N LEU A 195 5.24 7.38 5.83
CA LEU A 195 5.39 8.16 7.04
C LEU A 195 6.72 7.87 7.73
N TRP A 196 7.06 6.58 7.84
CA TRP A 196 8.37 6.18 8.34
C TRP A 196 9.50 6.78 7.49
N GLY A 197 9.37 6.72 6.16
CA GLY A 197 10.38 7.27 5.24
C GLY A 197 10.58 8.78 5.38
N ILE A 198 9.49 9.54 5.61
CA ILE A 198 9.54 10.98 5.86
C ILE A 198 10.21 11.26 7.23
N ARG A 199 9.76 10.60 8.31
CA ARG A 199 10.31 10.78 9.66
C ARG A 199 11.79 10.43 9.74
N ALA A 200 12.20 9.36 9.10
CA ALA A 200 13.60 8.93 9.03
C ALA A 200 14.45 9.77 8.04
N GLY A 201 13.84 10.73 7.34
CA GLY A 201 14.53 11.62 6.41
C GLY A 201 14.97 10.96 5.10
N TYR A 202 14.47 9.78 4.77
CA TYR A 202 14.73 9.10 3.50
C TYR A 202 13.81 9.53 2.38
N LEU A 203 12.64 10.08 2.70
CA LEU A 203 11.70 10.67 1.77
C LEU A 203 11.55 12.18 2.02
N ALA A 204 11.14 12.92 1.01
CA ALA A 204 10.77 14.32 1.13
C ALA A 204 9.44 14.45 1.88
N ASP A 205 9.29 15.48 2.69
CA ASP A 205 8.04 15.78 3.38
C ASP A 205 6.93 16.14 2.39
N LEU A 206 5.69 15.95 2.80
CA LEU A 206 4.50 16.23 2.02
C LEU A 206 3.77 17.44 2.59
N ARG A 207 3.38 18.35 1.71
CA ARG A 207 2.41 19.40 2.00
C ARG A 207 1.18 19.16 1.16
N GLY A 208 0.00 19.27 1.72
CA GLY A 208 -1.25 19.06 1.00
C GLY A 208 -2.07 20.32 0.93
N GLN A 209 -2.57 20.64 -0.26
CA GLN A 209 -3.55 21.69 -0.51
C GLN A 209 -4.75 21.07 -1.21
N ARG A 210 -5.94 21.38 -0.72
CA ARG A 210 -7.18 20.89 -1.30
C ARG A 210 -7.70 21.86 -2.36
N ILE A 211 -8.13 21.30 -3.50
CA ILE A 211 -8.81 22.03 -4.58
C ILE A 211 -10.29 21.61 -4.54
N THR A 212 -11.14 22.45 -4.00
CA THR A 212 -12.58 22.17 -3.98
C THR A 212 -13.20 22.64 -5.30
N VAL A 213 -13.92 21.74 -5.97
CA VAL A 213 -14.67 22.03 -7.20
C VAL A 213 -16.14 21.86 -6.88
N ASP A 214 -16.84 22.98 -6.69
CA ASP A 214 -18.25 23.01 -6.26
C ASP A 214 -19.19 22.38 -7.28
N THR A 215 -18.85 22.47 -8.55
CA THR A 215 -19.61 21.91 -9.67
C THR A 215 -19.35 20.42 -9.91
N LEU A 216 -18.32 19.84 -9.27
CA LEU A 216 -17.98 18.43 -9.44
C LEU A 216 -18.93 17.54 -8.64
N ASP A 217 -19.85 16.88 -9.32
CA ASP A 217 -20.78 15.92 -8.72
C ASP A 217 -20.30 14.48 -8.90
N MET A 218 -19.91 13.85 -7.80
CA MET A 218 -19.49 12.45 -7.74
C MET A 218 -20.58 11.49 -7.23
N THR A 219 -21.78 11.98 -6.89
CA THR A 219 -22.83 11.17 -6.26
C THR A 219 -23.35 10.05 -7.15
N GLY A 220 -23.38 10.25 -8.47
CA GLY A 220 -23.81 9.28 -9.47
C GLY A 220 -22.70 8.34 -9.95
N VAL A 221 -21.45 8.54 -9.55
CA VAL A 221 -20.30 7.76 -10.02
C VAL A 221 -20.26 6.40 -9.34
N ARG A 222 -20.32 5.34 -10.14
CA ARG A 222 -20.28 3.95 -9.65
C ARG A 222 -18.90 3.60 -9.09
N THR A 223 -18.89 2.72 -8.10
CA THR A 223 -17.66 2.12 -7.57
C THR A 223 -17.44 0.75 -8.24
N ARG A 224 -16.22 0.51 -8.74
CA ARG A 224 -15.78 -0.76 -9.32
C ARG A 224 -14.42 -1.14 -8.74
N GLY A 225 -14.31 -2.36 -8.19
CA GLY A 225 -13.04 -2.83 -7.61
C GLY A 225 -12.53 -1.99 -6.42
N GLY A 226 -13.45 -1.37 -5.66
CA GLY A 226 -13.09 -0.53 -4.50
C GLY A 226 -12.77 0.94 -4.83
N ASP A 227 -12.77 1.34 -6.10
CA ASP A 227 -12.53 2.72 -6.53
C ASP A 227 -13.64 3.23 -7.47
N TYR A 228 -13.67 4.53 -7.74
CA TYR A 228 -14.58 5.11 -8.72
C TYR A 228 -14.33 4.58 -10.13
N ASP A 229 -15.42 4.38 -10.90
CA ASP A 229 -15.32 4.09 -12.33
C ASP A 229 -14.63 5.27 -13.05
N ALA A 230 -13.49 4.99 -13.69
CA ALA A 230 -12.65 6.01 -14.29
C ALA A 230 -13.37 6.80 -15.41
N GLY A 231 -14.21 6.11 -16.22
CA GLY A 231 -14.93 6.76 -17.32
C GLY A 231 -16.03 7.69 -16.82
N GLN A 232 -16.76 7.30 -15.77
CA GLN A 232 -17.80 8.15 -15.17
C GLN A 232 -17.17 9.32 -14.39
N SER A 233 -16.09 9.06 -13.66
CA SER A 233 -15.32 10.09 -12.95
C SER A 233 -14.76 11.14 -13.93
N GLY A 234 -14.21 10.69 -15.07
CA GLY A 234 -13.73 11.58 -16.12
C GLY A 234 -14.83 12.50 -16.67
N ARG A 235 -15.99 11.94 -17.00
CA ARG A 235 -17.14 12.74 -17.49
C ARG A 235 -17.61 13.77 -16.45
N ALA A 236 -17.72 13.37 -15.17
CA ALA A 236 -18.08 14.31 -14.12
C ALA A 236 -17.08 15.48 -14.01
N MET A 237 -15.79 15.20 -14.21
CA MET A 237 -14.75 16.25 -14.24
C MET A 237 -14.85 17.14 -15.47
N GLU A 238 -15.12 16.56 -16.64
CA GLU A 238 -15.35 17.31 -17.91
C GLU A 238 -16.57 18.22 -17.79
N ASP A 239 -17.69 17.69 -17.29
CA ASP A 239 -18.93 18.46 -17.06
C ASP A 239 -18.71 19.62 -16.07
N ALA A 240 -17.86 19.40 -15.06
CA ALA A 240 -17.51 20.41 -14.06
C ALA A 240 -16.41 21.39 -14.52
N GLN A 241 -15.82 21.20 -15.70
CA GLN A 241 -14.66 21.96 -16.19
C GLN A 241 -13.51 21.97 -15.15
N ALA A 242 -13.23 20.81 -14.56
CA ALA A 242 -12.30 20.66 -13.45
C ALA A 242 -10.85 21.04 -13.84
N GLU A 243 -10.48 20.99 -15.13
CA GLU A 243 -9.20 21.43 -15.65
C GLU A 243 -8.87 22.88 -15.28
N LYS A 244 -9.87 23.77 -15.30
CA LYS A 244 -9.69 25.20 -14.97
C LYS A 244 -9.35 25.39 -13.49
N TYR A 245 -10.01 24.65 -12.61
CA TYR A 245 -9.73 24.67 -11.16
C TYR A 245 -8.34 24.11 -10.85
N VAL A 246 -7.95 23.04 -11.53
CA VAL A 246 -6.61 22.44 -11.41
C VAL A 246 -5.54 23.45 -11.79
N VAL A 247 -5.67 24.11 -12.94
CA VAL A 247 -4.66 25.07 -13.43
C VAL A 247 -4.64 26.33 -12.57
N ALA A 248 -5.82 26.86 -12.18
CA ALA A 248 -5.89 28.01 -11.28
C ALA A 248 -5.20 27.76 -9.95
N ALA A 249 -5.47 26.62 -9.31
CA ALA A 249 -4.82 26.24 -8.05
C ALA A 249 -3.32 26.02 -8.22
N TRP A 250 -2.89 25.43 -9.34
CA TRP A 250 -1.48 25.26 -9.62
C TRP A 250 -0.75 26.60 -9.80
N LEU A 251 -1.35 27.55 -10.50
CA LEU A 251 -0.81 28.90 -10.67
C LEU A 251 -0.69 29.65 -9.33
N GLU A 252 -1.62 29.42 -8.41
CA GLU A 252 -1.63 30.04 -7.08
C GLU A 252 -0.61 29.40 -6.12
N HIS A 253 -0.50 28.07 -6.11
CA HIS A 253 0.21 27.36 -5.05
C HIS A 253 1.48 26.62 -5.50
N ALA A 254 1.62 26.33 -6.81
CA ALA A 254 2.67 25.46 -7.34
C ALA A 254 3.49 26.09 -8.48
N LEU A 255 3.35 27.38 -8.73
CA LEU A 255 4.09 28.04 -9.80
C LEU A 255 5.60 27.82 -9.66
N GLY A 256 6.23 27.31 -10.73
CA GLY A 256 7.65 27.00 -10.76
C GLY A 256 8.01 25.60 -10.24
N ARG A 257 7.06 24.83 -9.71
CA ARG A 257 7.28 23.43 -9.29
C ARG A 257 7.17 22.48 -10.47
N ARG A 258 8.02 21.47 -10.45
CA ARG A 258 7.97 20.37 -11.42
C ARG A 258 6.84 19.40 -11.08
N THR A 259 5.83 19.36 -11.93
CA THR A 259 4.53 18.79 -11.57
C THR A 259 4.17 17.55 -12.38
N LEU A 260 3.74 16.48 -11.68
CA LEU A 260 3.00 15.36 -12.26
C LEU A 260 1.51 15.49 -11.92
N VAL A 261 0.66 15.40 -12.95
CA VAL A 261 -0.80 15.40 -12.77
C VAL A 261 -1.34 14.00 -13.08
N PHE A 262 -2.19 13.48 -12.22
CA PHE A 262 -2.87 12.19 -12.41
C PHE A 262 -4.34 12.41 -12.72
N THR A 263 -4.81 11.82 -13.83
CA THR A 263 -6.20 11.97 -14.31
C THR A 263 -6.87 10.60 -14.51
N PRO A 264 -8.21 10.52 -14.46
CA PRO A 264 -8.93 9.25 -14.61
C PRO A 264 -9.01 8.76 -16.06
N THR A 265 -9.07 9.66 -17.05
CA THR A 265 -9.22 9.33 -18.47
C THR A 265 -8.19 10.03 -19.34
N VAL A 266 -8.02 9.56 -20.58
CA VAL A 266 -7.15 10.21 -21.58
C VAL A 266 -7.70 11.58 -21.97
N GLU A 267 -9.01 11.70 -22.06
CA GLU A 267 -9.66 12.97 -22.41
C GLU A 267 -9.45 14.02 -21.31
N THR A 268 -9.63 13.67 -20.03
CA THR A 268 -9.32 14.61 -18.94
C THR A 268 -7.84 14.96 -18.91
N ALA A 269 -6.93 14.02 -19.27
CA ALA A 269 -5.49 14.33 -19.36
C ALA A 269 -5.21 15.37 -20.44
N ARG A 270 -5.83 15.22 -21.62
CA ARG A 270 -5.71 16.15 -22.75
C ARG A 270 -6.21 17.54 -22.36
N LEU A 271 -7.44 17.63 -21.80
CA LEU A 271 -8.04 18.90 -21.39
C LEU A 271 -7.20 19.66 -20.37
N VAL A 272 -6.69 18.96 -19.35
CA VAL A 272 -5.81 19.55 -18.34
C VAL A 272 -4.50 20.06 -18.97
N ALA A 273 -3.88 19.29 -19.87
CA ALA A 273 -2.65 19.71 -20.53
C ALA A 273 -2.88 20.93 -21.43
N GLU A 274 -3.97 20.95 -22.21
CA GLU A 274 -4.35 22.08 -23.04
C GLU A 274 -4.63 23.34 -22.23
N GLU A 275 -5.30 23.24 -21.08
CA GLU A 275 -5.55 24.37 -20.19
C GLU A 275 -4.26 24.94 -19.60
N PHE A 276 -3.29 24.09 -19.23
CA PHE A 276 -1.94 24.54 -18.87
C PHE A 276 -1.25 25.27 -20.01
N GLN A 277 -1.31 24.74 -21.24
CA GLN A 277 -0.72 25.36 -22.43
C GLN A 277 -1.38 26.71 -22.75
N HIS A 278 -2.70 26.80 -22.65
CA HIS A 278 -3.44 28.06 -22.80
C HIS A 278 -3.03 29.13 -21.76
N SER A 279 -2.65 28.67 -20.57
CA SER A 279 -2.11 29.53 -19.51
C SER A 279 -0.60 29.84 -19.67
N GLY A 280 0.02 29.44 -20.80
CA GLY A 280 1.42 29.71 -21.10
C GLY A 280 2.42 28.79 -20.39
N ILE A 281 1.96 27.69 -19.80
CA ILE A 281 2.79 26.71 -19.10
C ILE A 281 3.21 25.59 -20.07
N ARG A 282 4.47 25.18 -20.02
CA ARG A 282 5.01 24.07 -20.83
C ARG A 282 4.51 22.75 -20.28
N ALA A 283 3.44 22.24 -20.84
CA ALA A 283 2.78 21.02 -20.42
C ALA A 283 2.56 20.07 -21.59
N ASP A 284 2.50 18.79 -21.29
CA ASP A 284 2.11 17.74 -22.23
C ASP A 284 1.42 16.60 -21.49
N TYR A 285 0.82 15.65 -22.21
CA TYR A 285 0.13 14.51 -21.59
C TYR A 285 0.54 13.16 -22.17
N VAL A 286 0.61 12.16 -21.32
CA VAL A 286 1.02 10.79 -21.67
C VAL A 286 -0.03 9.78 -21.20
N HIS A 287 -0.29 8.78 -22.05
CA HIS A 287 -1.26 7.71 -21.79
C HIS A 287 -0.80 6.36 -22.35
N GLY A 288 -1.57 5.30 -22.10
CA GLY A 288 -1.22 3.93 -22.54
C GLY A 288 -1.07 3.76 -24.07
N GLY A 289 -1.78 4.57 -24.86
CA GLY A 289 -1.70 4.56 -26.32
C GLY A 289 -0.61 5.48 -26.92
N THR A 290 0.12 6.26 -26.10
CA THR A 290 1.24 7.09 -26.59
C THR A 290 2.35 6.22 -27.16
N PRO A 291 2.80 6.42 -28.40
CA PRO A 291 3.89 5.68 -29.00
C PRO A 291 5.16 5.69 -28.12
N LEU A 292 5.90 4.59 -28.11
CA LEU A 292 7.00 4.41 -27.16
C LEU A 292 8.09 5.48 -27.29
N ASP A 293 8.41 5.90 -28.52
CA ASP A 293 9.46 6.90 -28.77
C ASP A 293 8.99 8.30 -28.36
N GLU A 294 7.73 8.67 -28.62
CA GLU A 294 7.12 9.91 -28.14
C GLU A 294 7.07 9.95 -26.62
N ARG A 295 6.66 8.84 -25.98
CA ARG A 295 6.66 8.72 -24.52
C ARG A 295 8.06 8.94 -23.96
N ARG A 296 9.07 8.31 -24.52
CA ARG A 296 10.48 8.49 -24.09
C ARG A 296 10.94 9.93 -24.23
N GLN A 297 10.54 10.59 -25.32
CA GLN A 297 10.87 11.99 -25.53
C GLN A 297 10.20 12.88 -24.50
N MET A 298 8.89 12.72 -24.22
CA MET A 298 8.16 13.49 -23.21
C MET A 298 8.79 13.32 -21.82
N LEU A 299 9.13 12.09 -21.43
CA LEU A 299 9.79 11.82 -20.16
C LEU A 299 11.17 12.47 -20.08
N THR A 300 11.93 12.46 -21.16
CA THR A 300 13.23 13.13 -21.26
C THR A 300 13.07 14.65 -21.17
N ASP A 301 12.07 15.21 -21.83
CA ASP A 301 11.77 16.65 -21.79
C ASP A 301 11.33 17.11 -20.42
N TYR A 302 10.53 16.30 -19.73
CA TYR A 302 10.12 16.55 -18.35
C TYR A 302 11.33 16.49 -17.41
N SER A 303 12.15 15.44 -17.49
CA SER A 303 13.36 15.31 -16.66
C SER A 303 14.38 16.43 -16.93
N ALA A 304 14.50 16.89 -18.18
CA ALA A 304 15.40 17.98 -18.54
C ALA A 304 14.86 19.38 -18.20
N GLY A 305 13.61 19.51 -17.73
CA GLY A 305 12.97 20.79 -17.44
C GLY A 305 12.50 21.56 -18.66
N ARG A 306 12.35 20.87 -19.81
CA ARG A 306 11.69 21.45 -20.99
C ARG A 306 10.17 21.44 -20.88
N LEU A 307 9.61 20.55 -20.04
CA LEU A 307 8.23 20.57 -19.58
C LEU A 307 8.20 20.88 -18.08
N ASP A 308 7.30 21.75 -17.65
CA ASP A 308 7.03 22.09 -16.26
C ASP A 308 6.01 21.11 -15.65
N VAL A 309 5.03 20.73 -16.48
CA VAL A 309 3.92 19.85 -16.09
C VAL A 309 3.81 18.68 -17.05
N LEU A 310 3.73 17.47 -16.50
CA LEU A 310 3.42 16.26 -17.26
C LEU A 310 2.13 15.64 -16.71
N VAL A 311 1.09 15.64 -17.54
CA VAL A 311 -0.20 15.06 -17.20
C VAL A 311 -0.22 13.59 -17.63
N ASN A 312 -0.71 12.69 -16.77
CA ASN A 312 -0.75 11.30 -17.13
C ASN A 312 -2.07 10.60 -16.80
N CYS A 313 -2.44 9.67 -17.68
CA CYS A 313 -3.54 8.75 -17.46
C CYS A 313 -2.98 7.32 -17.31
N ALA A 314 -2.96 6.80 -16.06
CA ALA A 314 -2.65 5.42 -15.68
C ALA A 314 -1.25 4.88 -16.10
N VAL A 315 -0.32 5.72 -16.54
CA VAL A 315 1.01 5.28 -17.03
C VAL A 315 2.09 5.45 -15.98
N LEU A 316 2.13 6.60 -15.30
CA LEU A 316 3.21 6.98 -14.39
C LEU A 316 2.93 6.65 -12.91
N THR A 317 1.86 5.91 -12.63
CA THR A 317 1.55 5.42 -11.28
C THR A 317 2.57 4.42 -10.77
N GLU A 318 3.21 3.67 -11.68
CA GLU A 318 4.23 2.67 -11.36
C GLU A 318 5.42 2.81 -12.32
N GLY A 319 6.62 2.42 -11.86
CA GLY A 319 7.80 2.31 -12.72
C GLY A 319 8.48 3.62 -13.16
N TYR A 320 7.92 4.80 -12.93
CA TYR A 320 8.56 6.07 -13.30
C TYR A 320 9.38 6.66 -12.15
N ASP A 321 10.62 7.07 -12.44
CA ASP A 321 11.56 7.62 -11.46
C ASP A 321 12.07 9.00 -11.87
N GLU A 322 11.49 10.08 -11.29
CA GLU A 322 11.96 11.46 -11.42
C GLU A 322 12.02 12.13 -10.05
N PRO A 323 13.18 12.14 -9.40
CA PRO A 323 13.35 12.70 -8.06
C PRO A 323 13.04 14.20 -7.93
N ARG A 324 13.15 14.94 -9.03
CA ARG A 324 12.90 16.39 -9.03
C ARG A 324 11.41 16.77 -9.03
N THR A 325 10.51 15.80 -9.23
CA THR A 325 9.07 16.07 -9.10
C THR A 325 8.77 16.52 -7.67
N ASP A 326 8.36 17.77 -7.51
CA ASP A 326 8.09 18.42 -6.22
C ASP A 326 6.66 18.97 -6.09
N CYS A 327 5.81 18.66 -7.09
CA CYS A 327 4.36 18.83 -7.01
C CYS A 327 3.63 17.62 -7.62
N ILE A 328 2.64 17.12 -6.91
CA ILE A 328 1.71 16.10 -7.38
C ILE A 328 0.31 16.69 -7.40
N VAL A 329 -0.35 16.65 -8.54
CA VAL A 329 -1.77 17.01 -8.64
C VAL A 329 -2.60 15.75 -8.78
N VAL A 330 -3.42 15.46 -7.79
CA VAL A 330 -4.35 14.33 -7.80
C VAL A 330 -5.67 14.81 -8.41
N ALA A 331 -5.68 15.02 -9.73
CA ALA A 331 -6.88 15.30 -10.51
C ALA A 331 -7.62 13.99 -10.87
N ARG A 332 -7.61 13.04 -9.94
CA ARG A 332 -8.31 11.77 -10.01
C ARG A 332 -8.89 11.45 -8.64
N PRO A 333 -10.10 11.91 -8.32
CA PRO A 333 -10.76 11.54 -7.07
C PRO A 333 -10.77 10.03 -6.90
N THR A 334 -10.29 9.53 -5.77
CA THR A 334 -10.13 8.09 -5.54
C THR A 334 -10.53 7.70 -4.12
N LYS A 335 -11.08 6.48 -3.97
CA LYS A 335 -11.31 5.79 -2.69
C LYS A 335 -10.19 4.81 -2.37
N SER A 336 -9.32 4.53 -3.33
CA SER A 336 -8.23 3.57 -3.20
C SER A 336 -7.01 4.20 -2.53
N ARG A 337 -6.75 3.82 -1.27
CA ARG A 337 -5.52 4.24 -0.55
C ARG A 337 -4.26 3.78 -1.28
N ALA A 338 -4.27 2.56 -1.83
CA ALA A 338 -3.12 2.02 -2.57
C ALA A 338 -2.79 2.89 -3.78
N LEU A 339 -3.80 3.23 -4.61
CA LEU A 339 -3.61 4.09 -5.78
C LEU A 339 -3.15 5.50 -5.37
N TYR A 340 -3.79 6.09 -4.34
CA TYR A 340 -3.42 7.40 -3.84
C TYR A 340 -1.96 7.41 -3.34
N THR A 341 -1.59 6.40 -2.53
CA THR A 341 -0.21 6.22 -2.03
C THR A 341 0.81 6.11 -3.16
N GLN A 342 0.48 5.39 -4.24
CA GLN A 342 1.36 5.27 -5.42
C GLN A 342 1.53 6.61 -6.13
N MET A 343 0.43 7.37 -6.34
CA MET A 343 0.47 8.70 -6.99
C MET A 343 1.32 9.68 -6.17
N VAL A 344 1.01 9.84 -4.89
CA VAL A 344 1.73 10.77 -3.99
C VAL A 344 3.18 10.33 -3.80
N GLY A 345 3.43 9.02 -3.74
CA GLY A 345 4.76 8.45 -3.62
C GLY A 345 5.72 8.81 -4.77
N ARG A 346 5.22 9.26 -5.93
CA ARG A 346 6.09 9.77 -7.02
C ARG A 346 6.78 11.07 -6.64
N GLY A 347 6.13 11.88 -5.79
CA GLY A 347 6.67 13.14 -5.29
C GLY A 347 7.48 13.02 -4.01
N THR A 348 7.58 11.87 -3.35
CA THR A 348 8.29 11.77 -2.06
C THR A 348 9.80 11.54 -2.19
N ARG A 349 10.33 11.28 -3.38
CA ARG A 349 11.78 11.08 -3.56
C ARG A 349 12.56 12.33 -3.22
N ARG A 350 13.70 12.15 -2.56
CA ARG A 350 14.59 13.26 -2.23
C ARG A 350 15.44 13.67 -3.43
N HIS A 351 15.63 14.98 -3.56
CA HIS A 351 16.59 15.60 -4.46
C HIS A 351 17.23 16.79 -3.76
N PRO A 352 18.51 17.14 -4.01
CA PRO A 352 19.17 18.29 -3.36
C PRO A 352 18.43 19.61 -3.50
N ASP A 353 17.81 19.83 -4.68
CA ASP A 353 17.07 21.07 -4.99
C ASP A 353 15.62 21.05 -4.50
N LYS A 354 15.21 20.04 -3.73
CA LYS A 354 13.83 19.82 -3.32
C LYS A 354 13.70 19.83 -1.81
N GLY A 355 12.94 20.78 -1.26
CA GLY A 355 12.66 20.87 0.18
C GLY A 355 11.51 19.95 0.61
N ASP A 356 10.44 19.95 -0.15
CA ASP A 356 9.21 19.18 0.11
C ASP A 356 8.53 18.77 -1.20
N CYS A 357 7.40 18.08 -1.11
CA CYS A 357 6.49 17.86 -2.22
C CYS A 357 5.11 18.40 -1.88
N LEU A 358 4.62 19.31 -2.71
CA LEU A 358 3.25 19.81 -2.63
C LEU A 358 2.30 18.81 -3.30
N VAL A 359 1.23 18.45 -2.60
CA VAL A 359 0.13 17.63 -3.15
C VAL A 359 -1.10 18.51 -3.29
N LEU A 360 -1.60 18.65 -4.50
CA LEU A 360 -2.87 19.33 -4.80
C LEU A 360 -3.95 18.28 -5.00
N ASP A 361 -4.85 18.15 -4.03
CA ASP A 361 -5.94 17.16 -4.04
C ASP A 361 -7.22 17.76 -4.60
N LEU A 362 -7.66 17.28 -5.77
CA LEU A 362 -8.97 17.63 -6.31
C LEU A 362 -10.07 16.89 -5.55
N VAL A 363 -10.95 17.63 -4.92
CA VAL A 363 -12.07 17.10 -4.16
C VAL A 363 -13.41 17.67 -4.63
N SER A 364 -14.44 16.82 -4.56
CA SER A 364 -15.83 17.25 -4.78
C SER A 364 -16.43 17.68 -3.45
N ALA A 365 -17.16 18.78 -3.43
CA ALA A 365 -17.89 19.23 -2.26
C ALA A 365 -18.89 18.17 -1.72
N THR A 366 -19.43 17.34 -2.62
CA THR A 366 -20.42 16.29 -2.28
C THR A 366 -19.79 14.98 -1.80
N ALA A 367 -18.50 14.73 -2.08
CA ALA A 367 -17.83 13.45 -1.80
C ALA A 367 -16.64 13.56 -0.83
N MET A 368 -16.46 14.70 -0.17
CA MET A 368 -15.30 14.99 0.71
C MET A 368 -14.97 13.89 1.73
N HIS A 369 -15.99 13.29 2.33
CA HIS A 369 -15.79 12.28 3.37
C HIS A 369 -15.44 10.87 2.87
N SER A 370 -15.51 10.63 1.57
CA SER A 370 -15.24 9.31 0.96
C SER A 370 -13.94 9.25 0.16
N LEU A 371 -13.24 10.37 -0.01
CA LEU A 371 -12.00 10.47 -0.76
C LEU A 371 -10.78 10.28 0.15
N VAL A 372 -9.72 9.71 -0.43
CA VAL A 372 -8.40 9.68 0.20
C VAL A 372 -7.68 10.99 -0.13
N THR A 373 -7.18 11.65 0.91
CA THR A 373 -6.44 12.92 0.84
C THR A 373 -5.15 12.80 1.67
N VAL A 374 -4.22 13.75 1.58
CA VAL A 374 -3.02 13.75 2.42
C VAL A 374 -3.36 13.64 3.91
N PRO A 375 -4.23 14.49 4.49
CA PRO A 375 -4.55 14.36 5.91
C PRO A 375 -5.20 13.01 6.25
N SER A 376 -6.13 12.51 5.44
CA SER A 376 -6.77 11.21 5.67
C SER A 376 -5.81 10.03 5.53
N LEU A 377 -4.80 10.14 4.66
CA LEU A 377 -3.78 9.11 4.50
C LEU A 377 -2.96 8.92 5.78
N PHE A 378 -2.67 9.99 6.48
CA PHE A 378 -1.83 10.00 7.69
C PHE A 378 -2.62 10.15 9.00
N GLY A 379 -3.94 10.09 8.97
CA GLY A 379 -4.80 10.22 10.16
C GLY A 379 -4.70 11.60 10.82
N ILE A 380 -4.46 12.65 10.05
CA ILE A 380 -4.40 14.03 10.52
C ILE A 380 -5.81 14.63 10.49
N ASP A 381 -6.18 15.37 11.53
CA ASP A 381 -7.46 16.09 11.58
C ASP A 381 -7.54 17.14 10.48
N GLU A 382 -8.57 17.04 9.61
CA GLU A 382 -8.68 17.87 8.41
C GLU A 382 -8.81 19.38 8.74
N LYS A 383 -9.50 19.76 9.83
CA LYS A 383 -9.59 21.16 10.25
C LYS A 383 -8.24 21.72 10.68
N LYS A 384 -7.49 20.95 11.47
CA LYS A 384 -6.14 21.34 11.88
C LYS A 384 -5.19 21.41 10.70
N TRP A 385 -5.43 20.56 9.68
CA TRP A 385 -4.65 20.59 8.45
C TRP A 385 -4.93 21.86 7.64
N GLU A 386 -6.18 22.24 7.45
CA GLU A 386 -6.57 23.46 6.72
C GLU A 386 -6.01 24.73 7.37
N ASP A 387 -5.96 24.77 8.71
CA ASP A 387 -5.52 25.97 9.44
C ASP A 387 -3.98 26.19 9.38
N ARG A 388 -3.17 25.15 9.34
CA ARG A 388 -1.70 25.29 9.51
C ARG A 388 -0.81 24.30 8.76
N ALA A 389 -1.28 23.15 8.39
CA ALA A 389 -0.39 22.08 7.95
C ALA A 389 0.18 22.28 6.54
N HIS A 390 -0.40 23.15 5.72
CA HIS A 390 0.22 23.58 4.48
C HIS A 390 1.55 24.32 4.72
N GLU A 391 1.76 24.90 5.93
CA GLU A 391 2.99 25.58 6.31
C GLU A 391 4.05 24.63 6.90
N ILE A 392 3.63 23.64 7.71
CA ILE A 392 4.54 22.80 8.49
C ILE A 392 4.74 21.37 7.92
N GLY A 393 3.96 20.97 6.90
CA GLY A 393 4.03 19.65 6.29
C GLY A 393 3.49 18.51 7.16
N VAL A 394 3.53 17.28 6.65
CA VAL A 394 3.05 16.08 7.34
C VAL A 394 3.90 15.79 8.58
N ALA A 395 5.23 15.88 8.47
CA ALA A 395 6.11 15.63 9.59
C ALA A 395 5.87 16.62 10.75
N GLY A 396 5.74 17.91 10.45
CA GLY A 396 5.45 18.95 11.44
C GLY A 396 4.08 18.78 12.11
N ALA A 397 3.04 18.48 11.32
CA ALA A 397 1.69 18.26 11.86
C ALA A 397 1.61 17.06 12.81
N LEU A 398 2.33 15.99 12.50
CA LEU A 398 2.41 14.81 13.36
C LEU A 398 3.24 15.08 14.63
N GLN A 399 4.35 15.85 14.52
CA GLN A 399 5.13 16.25 15.68
C GLN A 399 4.30 17.13 16.63
N GLU A 400 3.57 18.13 16.12
CA GLU A 400 2.66 18.94 16.94
C GLU A 400 1.58 18.09 17.62
N ARG A 401 1.03 17.09 16.94
CA ARG A 401 0.09 16.12 17.52
C ARG A 401 0.74 15.34 18.65
N ASP A 402 1.91 14.79 18.43
CA ASP A 402 2.63 13.98 19.41
C ASP A 402 3.05 14.83 20.62
N ASP A 403 3.53 16.06 20.41
CA ASP A 403 3.85 17.03 21.47
C ASP A 403 2.63 17.44 22.30
N TRP A 404 1.47 17.60 21.63
CA TRP A 404 0.21 17.90 22.33
C TRP A 404 -0.24 16.70 23.18
N LEU A 405 -0.14 15.47 22.69
CA LEU A 405 -0.44 14.24 23.43
C LEU A 405 0.44 14.10 24.68
N VAL A 406 1.74 14.42 24.57
CA VAL A 406 2.68 14.46 25.71
C VAL A 406 2.27 15.52 26.73
N LYS A 407 1.90 16.74 26.28
CA LYS A 407 1.50 17.85 27.17
C LYS A 407 0.20 17.59 27.94
N VAL A 408 -0.74 16.88 27.33
CA VAL A 408 -2.03 16.56 27.98
C VAL A 408 -1.89 15.46 29.02
N GLY A 409 -0.77 14.67 29.01
CA GLY A 409 -0.38 13.75 30.09
C GLY A 409 -1.43 12.71 30.52
N LYS A 410 -2.37 12.36 29.63
CA LYS A 410 -3.51 11.51 29.99
C LYS A 410 -3.66 10.37 28.99
N LEU A 411 -3.23 9.19 29.38
CA LEU A 411 -3.53 7.91 28.73
C LEU A 411 -5.01 7.77 28.28
N ARG A 412 -5.96 8.37 29.04
CA ARG A 412 -7.40 8.37 28.69
C ARG A 412 -7.77 9.24 27.49
N ALA A 413 -7.01 10.29 27.20
CA ALA A 413 -7.23 11.10 25.99
C ALA A 413 -6.68 10.40 24.74
N GLU A 414 -5.53 9.71 24.87
CA GLU A 414 -5.00 8.83 23.80
C GLU A 414 -5.99 7.71 23.44
N GLU A 415 -6.61 7.05 24.43
CA GLU A 415 -7.62 6.02 24.18
C GLU A 415 -8.82 6.57 23.40
N ALA A 416 -9.30 7.76 23.74
CA ALA A 416 -10.48 8.35 23.08
C ALA A 416 -10.16 8.85 21.66
N ASP A 417 -8.97 9.41 21.45
CA ASP A 417 -8.57 9.93 20.13
C ASP A 417 -8.16 8.81 19.19
N LEU A 418 -7.41 7.81 19.64
CA LEU A 418 -7.11 6.60 18.86
C LEU A 418 -8.40 5.85 18.48
N PHE A 419 -9.36 5.73 19.39
CA PHE A 419 -10.65 5.11 19.10
C PHE A 419 -11.48 5.92 18.09
N ARG A 420 -11.38 7.24 18.13
CA ARG A 420 -12.02 8.14 17.17
C ARG A 420 -11.35 8.05 15.79
N GLU A 421 -10.01 7.95 15.72
CA GLU A 421 -9.26 7.74 14.49
C GLU A 421 -9.59 6.38 13.87
N MET A 422 -9.63 5.29 14.66
CA MET A 422 -10.06 3.98 14.18
C MET A 422 -11.45 3.99 13.54
N ARG A 423 -12.41 4.71 14.16
CA ARG A 423 -13.75 4.84 13.58
C ARG A 423 -13.79 5.61 12.27
N LYS A 424 -12.84 6.52 12.03
CA LYS A 424 -12.75 7.28 10.78
C LYS A 424 -12.09 6.51 9.65
N ILE A 425 -11.15 5.63 9.98
CA ILE A 425 -10.27 4.97 9.00
C ILE A 425 -10.80 3.59 8.61
N GLY A 426 -11.38 2.85 9.56
CA GLY A 426 -11.87 1.50 9.34
C GLY A 426 -13.35 1.44 8.99
N THR A 427 -13.74 0.35 8.35
CA THR A 427 -15.14 0.03 8.05
C THR A 427 -15.80 -0.83 9.13
N MET A 428 -15.01 -1.37 10.08
CA MET A 428 -15.49 -2.27 11.13
C MET A 428 -15.43 -1.65 12.52
N ALA A 429 -16.35 -2.06 13.38
CA ALA A 429 -16.41 -1.63 14.77
C ALA A 429 -15.47 -2.47 15.64
N TRP A 430 -14.29 -1.97 15.90
CA TRP A 430 -13.31 -2.52 16.82
C TRP A 430 -13.69 -2.21 18.27
N VAL A 431 -13.34 -3.10 19.18
CA VAL A 431 -13.57 -2.96 20.61
C VAL A 431 -12.26 -2.65 21.32
N ALA A 432 -12.19 -1.49 21.97
CA ALA A 432 -11.03 -1.10 22.77
C ALA A 432 -11.04 -1.81 24.13
N ILE A 433 -9.89 -2.34 24.55
CA ILE A 433 -9.68 -2.94 25.88
C ILE A 433 -8.45 -2.29 26.50
N GLY A 434 -8.67 -1.56 27.60
CA GLY A 434 -7.59 -0.95 28.37
C GLY A 434 -6.81 -2.00 29.17
N THR A 435 -5.47 -1.91 29.12
CA THR A 435 -4.55 -2.67 29.97
C THR A 435 -3.53 -1.73 30.62
N PRO A 436 -2.78 -2.16 31.64
CA PRO A 436 -1.71 -1.35 32.22
C PRO A 436 -0.64 -0.91 31.22
N ASP A 437 -0.44 -1.71 30.17
CA ASP A 437 0.54 -1.46 29.09
C ASP A 437 -0.04 -0.62 27.92
N GLY A 438 -1.27 -0.12 28.06
CA GLY A 438 -2.00 0.65 27.05
C GLY A 438 -3.18 -0.10 26.43
N PRO A 439 -3.97 0.56 25.59
CA PRO A 439 -5.11 -0.05 24.95
C PRO A 439 -4.68 -1.02 23.82
N TYR A 440 -5.43 -2.11 23.68
CA TYR A 440 -5.42 -2.91 22.46
C TYR A 440 -6.84 -3.02 21.89
N TYR A 441 -6.96 -3.30 20.62
CA TYR A 441 -8.26 -3.39 19.95
C TYR A 441 -8.51 -4.81 19.48
N VAL A 442 -9.78 -5.23 19.49
CA VAL A 442 -10.13 -6.61 19.16
C VAL A 442 -11.45 -6.70 18.40
N ILE A 443 -11.50 -7.64 17.43
CA ILE A 443 -12.72 -8.20 16.86
C ILE A 443 -12.73 -9.70 17.13
N ASP A 444 -13.78 -10.19 17.80
CA ASP A 444 -14.00 -11.61 18.05
C ASP A 444 -14.65 -12.27 16.82
N LEU A 445 -14.04 -13.33 16.29
CA LEU A 445 -14.51 -14.06 15.13
C LEU A 445 -15.37 -15.28 15.50
N GLY A 446 -15.54 -15.55 16.79
CA GLY A 446 -16.25 -16.70 17.32
C GLY A 446 -15.33 -17.73 17.97
N ARG A 447 -15.94 -18.80 18.53
CA ARG A 447 -15.20 -19.76 19.37
C ARG A 447 -14.08 -20.48 18.63
N ASP A 448 -14.36 -20.89 17.40
CA ASP A 448 -13.44 -21.75 16.62
C ASP A 448 -12.47 -20.91 15.78
N ALA A 449 -12.92 -19.77 15.26
CA ALA A 449 -12.11 -18.88 14.43
C ALA A 449 -11.17 -17.94 15.23
N GLY A 450 -11.42 -17.77 16.54
CA GLY A 450 -10.56 -16.96 17.39
C GLY A 450 -10.87 -15.46 17.37
N ARG A 451 -9.84 -14.61 17.36
CA ARG A 451 -10.01 -13.14 17.37
C ARG A 451 -8.82 -12.46 16.69
N VAL A 452 -9.07 -11.35 16.04
CA VAL A 452 -8.02 -10.45 15.54
C VAL A 452 -7.80 -9.34 16.58
N THR A 453 -6.53 -9.06 16.88
CA THR A 453 -6.12 -8.02 17.84
C THR A 453 -5.17 -7.04 17.19
N LEU A 454 -5.31 -5.75 17.53
CA LEU A 454 -4.32 -4.72 17.23
C LEU A 454 -3.66 -4.33 18.55
N THR A 455 -2.36 -4.52 18.65
CA THR A 455 -1.59 -4.27 19.87
C THR A 455 -0.50 -3.26 19.58
N ARG A 456 -0.39 -2.22 20.40
CA ARG A 456 0.71 -1.25 20.29
C ARG A 456 1.98 -1.88 20.85
N VAL A 457 3.00 -2.02 20.03
CA VAL A 457 4.27 -2.69 20.41
C VAL A 457 5.37 -1.68 20.75
N ASP A 458 5.32 -0.50 20.17
CA ASP A 458 6.19 0.61 20.55
C ASP A 458 5.38 1.89 20.77
N PRO A 459 5.21 2.30 22.03
CA PRO A 459 4.52 3.55 22.36
C PRO A 459 5.24 4.81 21.90
N ALA A 460 6.57 4.79 21.81
CA ALA A 460 7.36 5.96 21.42
C ALA A 460 7.25 6.24 19.92
N GLU A 461 7.26 5.18 19.12
CA GLU A 461 7.15 5.28 17.67
C GLU A 461 5.72 5.02 17.15
N ASN A 462 4.75 4.79 18.04
CA ASN A 462 3.36 4.47 17.72
C ASN A 462 3.21 3.29 16.76
N LEU A 463 4.01 2.24 16.97
CA LEU A 463 3.99 1.04 16.15
C LEU A 463 3.01 -0.01 16.69
N TRP A 464 2.33 -0.68 15.77
CA TRP A 464 1.25 -1.62 16.05
C TRP A 464 1.46 -2.95 15.35
N ASP A 465 1.00 -4.01 16.01
CA ASP A 465 0.88 -5.35 15.44
C ASP A 465 -0.58 -5.71 15.22
N ALA A 466 -0.87 -6.31 14.08
CA ALA A 466 -2.12 -7.03 13.84
C ALA A 466 -1.85 -8.53 14.05
N THR A 467 -2.59 -9.17 14.95
CA THR A 467 -2.38 -10.58 15.31
C THR A 467 -3.69 -11.34 15.33
N LEU A 468 -3.75 -12.49 14.67
CA LEU A 468 -4.79 -13.48 14.86
C LEU A 468 -4.44 -14.34 16.08
N ILE A 469 -5.38 -14.45 17.03
CA ILE A 469 -5.33 -15.41 18.12
C ILE A 469 -6.41 -16.45 17.83
N GLU A 470 -6.02 -17.62 17.39
CA GLU A 470 -6.92 -18.72 17.05
C GLU A 470 -7.70 -19.27 18.26
N GLY A 471 -8.77 -20.03 18.02
CA GLY A 471 -9.59 -20.61 19.08
C GLY A 471 -8.82 -21.57 20.02
N ASN A 472 -7.75 -22.19 19.53
CA ASN A 472 -6.81 -23.04 20.28
C ASN A 472 -5.77 -22.24 21.09
N GLY A 473 -5.73 -20.90 20.94
CA GLY A 473 -4.78 -20.01 21.59
C GLY A 473 -3.48 -19.77 20.81
N ALA A 474 -3.28 -20.40 19.66
CA ALA A 474 -2.14 -20.13 18.80
C ALA A 474 -2.19 -18.67 18.30
N ARG A 475 -1.02 -18.05 18.13
CA ARG A 475 -0.89 -16.67 17.67
C ARG A 475 -0.23 -16.66 16.30
N ARG A 476 -0.84 -15.96 15.36
CA ARG A 476 -0.30 -15.69 14.04
C ARG A 476 -0.26 -14.19 13.80
N THR A 477 0.92 -13.63 13.61
CA THR A 477 1.09 -12.23 13.27
C THR A 477 0.62 -12.04 11.82
N LEU A 478 -0.34 -11.15 11.63
CA LEU A 478 -0.83 -10.74 10.31
C LEU A 478 0.01 -9.60 9.76
N MET A 479 0.41 -8.68 10.65
CA MET A 479 1.32 -7.57 10.36
C MET A 479 2.01 -7.14 11.65
N ALA A 480 3.30 -6.79 11.57
CA ALA A 480 4.10 -6.38 12.72
C ALA A 480 4.75 -5.00 12.49
N CYS A 481 4.97 -4.27 13.58
CA CYS A 481 5.72 -3.00 13.64
C CYS A 481 5.29 -1.98 12.57
N THR A 482 3.98 -1.73 12.47
CA THR A 482 3.40 -0.85 11.44
C THR A 482 2.57 0.28 12.05
N THR A 483 2.08 1.20 11.20
CA THR A 483 1.10 2.19 11.65
C THR A 483 -0.21 1.52 12.04
N MET A 484 -0.99 2.22 12.87
CA MET A 484 -2.29 1.71 13.30
C MET A 484 -3.23 1.46 12.13
N GLU A 485 -3.23 2.36 11.14
CA GLU A 485 -4.07 2.27 9.94
C GLU A 485 -3.76 1.00 9.15
N MET A 486 -2.47 0.68 8.99
CA MET A 486 -2.07 -0.52 8.27
C MET A 486 -2.38 -1.79 9.05
N ALA A 487 -2.12 -1.79 10.36
CA ALA A 487 -2.49 -2.91 11.22
C ALA A 487 -4.00 -3.16 11.18
N GLN A 488 -4.80 -2.08 11.21
CA GLN A 488 -6.25 -2.15 11.11
C GLN A 488 -6.70 -2.63 9.72
N GLY A 489 -6.15 -2.08 8.64
CA GLY A 489 -6.47 -2.47 7.27
C GLY A 489 -6.27 -3.97 7.05
N VAL A 490 -5.10 -4.48 7.41
CA VAL A 490 -4.78 -5.91 7.31
C VAL A 490 -5.69 -6.76 8.19
N GLY A 491 -5.97 -6.32 9.42
CA GLY A 491 -6.91 -7.01 10.30
C GLY A 491 -8.31 -7.09 9.71
N GLU A 492 -8.82 -5.99 9.14
CA GLU A 492 -10.14 -5.94 8.50
C GLU A 492 -10.20 -6.78 7.23
N ASP A 493 -9.14 -6.77 6.40
CA ASP A 493 -9.08 -7.61 5.20
C ASP A 493 -9.04 -9.09 5.55
N PHE A 494 -8.26 -9.45 6.58
CA PHE A 494 -8.30 -10.81 7.09
C PHE A 494 -9.71 -11.23 7.53
N ILE A 495 -10.43 -10.36 8.26
CA ILE A 495 -11.79 -10.64 8.73
C ILE A 495 -12.76 -10.76 7.56
N ARG A 496 -12.66 -9.90 6.53
CA ARG A 496 -13.52 -9.98 5.33
C ARG A 496 -13.36 -11.31 4.60
N ASN A 497 -12.13 -11.79 4.50
CA ASN A 497 -11.82 -13.01 3.75
C ASN A 497 -12.14 -14.28 4.54
N ASN A 498 -11.91 -14.29 5.86
CA ASN A 498 -12.00 -15.51 6.67
C ASN A 498 -13.27 -15.57 7.55
N ALA A 499 -13.95 -14.44 7.77
CA ALA A 499 -15.16 -14.36 8.59
C ALA A 499 -16.17 -13.33 7.99
N PRO A 500 -16.66 -13.53 6.75
CA PRO A 500 -17.47 -12.54 6.04
C PRO A 500 -18.78 -12.17 6.75
N ASP A 501 -19.36 -13.07 7.52
CA ASP A 501 -20.56 -12.77 8.33
C ASP A 501 -20.23 -11.83 9.50
N VAL A 502 -19.08 -12.01 10.13
CA VAL A 502 -18.57 -11.09 11.15
C VAL A 502 -18.27 -9.73 10.54
N ALA A 503 -17.63 -9.69 9.35
CA ALA A 503 -17.37 -8.46 8.62
C ALA A 503 -18.65 -7.65 8.35
N LYS A 504 -19.71 -8.30 7.85
CA LYS A 504 -21.02 -7.67 7.62
C LYS A 504 -21.63 -7.14 8.92
N PHE A 505 -21.57 -7.92 10.01
CA PHE A 505 -22.12 -7.54 11.29
C PHE A 505 -21.35 -6.40 11.94
N LYS A 506 -20.03 -6.37 11.79
CA LYS A 506 -19.14 -5.34 12.37
C LYS A 506 -19.04 -4.07 11.52
N ASN A 507 -19.61 -4.05 10.30
CA ASN A 507 -19.62 -2.85 9.46
C ASN A 507 -20.25 -1.67 10.23
N GLN A 508 -19.53 -0.56 10.33
CA GLN A 508 -19.96 0.64 11.05
C GLN A 508 -21.17 1.31 10.41
N ASP A 509 -21.30 1.24 9.10
CA ASP A 509 -22.39 1.84 8.32
C ASP A 509 -23.62 0.93 8.18
N ALA A 510 -23.64 -0.22 8.87
CA ALA A 510 -24.76 -1.14 8.77
C ALA A 510 -26.06 -0.51 9.30
N PRO A 511 -27.17 -0.48 8.52
CA PRO A 511 -28.40 0.25 8.89
C PRO A 511 -29.05 -0.20 10.20
N TRP A 512 -28.77 -1.40 10.67
CA TRP A 512 -29.29 -1.89 11.96
C TRP A 512 -28.66 -1.19 13.17
N ARG A 513 -27.46 -0.65 13.02
CA ARG A 513 -26.70 -0.02 14.12
C ARG A 513 -27.34 1.27 14.62
N SER A 514 -28.02 1.99 13.75
CA SER A 514 -28.76 3.22 14.11
C SER A 514 -30.15 2.98 14.66
N ARG A 515 -30.63 1.71 14.64
CA ARG A 515 -31.95 1.35 15.18
C ARG A 515 -31.92 1.23 16.71
N PRO A 516 -33.07 1.27 17.38
CA PRO A 516 -33.16 0.94 18.81
C PRO A 516 -32.62 -0.48 19.11
N PRO A 517 -32.10 -0.72 20.32
CA PRO A 517 -31.64 -2.04 20.74
C PRO A 517 -32.72 -3.10 20.60
N THR A 518 -32.32 -4.30 20.15
CA THR A 518 -33.23 -5.44 20.09
C THR A 518 -33.46 -6.05 21.47
N GLU A 519 -34.60 -6.72 21.69
CA GLU A 519 -34.88 -7.45 22.95
C GLU A 519 -33.74 -8.44 23.31
N ARG A 520 -33.17 -9.13 22.30
CA ARG A 520 -32.03 -10.04 22.52
C ARG A 520 -30.79 -9.32 23.06
N GLN A 521 -30.50 -8.13 22.57
CA GLN A 521 -29.40 -7.30 23.10
C GLN A 521 -29.67 -6.82 24.52
N LEU A 522 -30.90 -6.38 24.80
CA LEU A 522 -31.30 -5.97 26.12
C LEU A 522 -31.26 -7.13 27.13
N MET A 523 -31.76 -8.33 26.75
CA MET A 523 -31.63 -9.53 27.56
C MET A 523 -30.17 -9.93 27.81
N ALA A 524 -29.31 -9.81 26.78
CA ALA A 524 -27.87 -10.07 26.94
C ALA A 524 -27.25 -9.09 27.96
N ALA A 525 -27.54 -7.81 27.86
CA ALA A 525 -27.07 -6.80 28.79
C ALA A 525 -27.58 -7.06 30.23
N GLY A 526 -28.86 -7.42 30.39
CA GLY A 526 -29.45 -7.81 31.65
C GLY A 526 -28.78 -9.04 32.29
N LYS A 527 -28.49 -10.08 31.51
CA LYS A 527 -27.75 -11.26 31.96
C LYS A 527 -26.37 -10.93 32.54
N TRP A 528 -25.73 -9.91 31.99
CA TRP A 528 -24.43 -9.43 32.44
C TRP A 528 -24.50 -8.30 33.47
N ARG A 529 -25.72 -7.88 33.88
CA ARG A 529 -25.97 -6.74 34.78
C ARG A 529 -25.28 -5.46 34.31
N MET A 530 -25.28 -5.25 32.97
CA MET A 530 -24.71 -4.03 32.40
C MET A 530 -25.72 -2.89 32.48
N PRO A 531 -25.28 -1.69 32.86
CA PRO A 531 -26.14 -0.50 32.76
C PRO A 531 -26.37 -0.21 31.27
N VAL A 532 -27.62 -0.02 30.86
CA VAL A 532 -28.00 0.35 29.49
C VAL A 532 -28.65 1.73 29.55
N ASP A 533 -28.11 2.68 28.79
CA ASP A 533 -28.70 3.98 28.60
C ASP A 533 -29.87 3.86 27.60
N SER A 534 -31.01 4.45 27.93
CA SER A 534 -32.22 4.41 27.11
C SER A 534 -32.06 5.10 25.75
N SER A 535 -31.05 5.97 25.61
CA SER A 535 -30.69 6.64 24.35
C SER A 535 -29.78 5.81 23.41
N TRP A 536 -29.29 4.67 23.89
CA TRP A 536 -28.40 3.87 23.09
C TRP A 536 -29.07 3.26 21.87
N THR A 537 -28.30 3.24 20.75
CA THR A 537 -28.67 2.50 19.55
C THR A 537 -28.24 1.03 19.68
N ALA A 538 -28.75 0.19 18.78
CA ALA A 538 -28.38 -1.23 18.71
C ALA A 538 -26.86 -1.40 18.48
N GLY A 539 -26.23 -0.49 17.71
CA GLY A 539 -24.78 -0.46 17.50
C GLY A 539 -24.01 -0.18 18.78
N GLN A 540 -24.40 0.84 19.54
CA GLN A 540 -23.76 1.21 20.80
C GLN A 540 -23.88 0.12 21.86
N LEU A 541 -25.07 -0.49 21.97
CA LEU A 541 -25.24 -1.62 22.91
C LEU A 541 -24.45 -2.85 22.47
N SER A 542 -24.34 -3.13 21.17
CA SER A 542 -23.50 -4.23 20.65
C SER A 542 -22.03 -4.02 21.02
N GLU A 543 -21.50 -2.81 20.83
CA GLU A 543 -20.11 -2.47 21.20
C GLU A 543 -19.86 -2.63 22.71
N ALA A 544 -20.78 -2.18 23.54
CA ALA A 544 -20.68 -2.32 24.99
C ALA A 544 -20.70 -3.80 25.43
N LEU A 545 -21.54 -4.63 24.82
CA LEU A 545 -21.59 -6.08 25.05
C LEU A 545 -20.30 -6.75 24.63
N ASP A 546 -19.79 -6.42 23.46
CA ASP A 546 -18.53 -6.96 22.93
C ASP A 546 -17.34 -6.59 23.86
N ALA A 547 -17.26 -5.34 24.32
CA ALA A 547 -16.25 -4.89 25.26
C ALA A 547 -16.32 -5.66 26.60
N HIS A 548 -17.52 -5.91 27.10
CA HIS A 548 -17.72 -6.69 28.33
C HIS A 548 -17.27 -8.14 28.17
N ILE A 549 -17.61 -8.77 27.05
CA ILE A 549 -17.23 -10.16 26.73
C ILE A 549 -15.71 -10.26 26.56
N ALA A 550 -15.10 -9.32 25.86
CA ALA A 550 -13.67 -9.33 25.58
C ALA A 550 -12.84 -9.14 26.86
N ARG A 551 -13.24 -8.25 27.79
CA ARG A 551 -12.59 -8.09 29.10
C ARG A 551 -12.62 -9.38 29.92
N ARG A 552 -13.72 -10.14 29.87
CA ARG A 552 -13.82 -11.43 30.58
C ARG A 552 -12.98 -12.54 29.98
N LYS A 553 -12.85 -12.57 28.65
CA LYS A 553 -11.99 -13.54 27.96
C LYS A 553 -10.50 -13.21 28.13
N GLY A 554 -10.13 -11.92 28.26
CA GLY A 554 -8.75 -11.46 28.49
C GLY A 554 -8.25 -11.67 29.93
N GLY A 555 -9.13 -11.74 30.91
CA GLY A 555 -8.79 -11.95 32.33
C GLY A 555 -8.60 -13.40 32.75
N ARG A 556 -8.67 -14.38 31.86
CA ARG A 556 -8.28 -15.77 32.07
C ARG A 556 -6.94 -16.03 31.37
N ARG A 557 -5.88 -15.53 31.97
CA ARG A 557 -4.50 -15.99 31.77
C ARG A 557 -4.03 -16.73 33.02
#